data_97e50305d861b564bc6b0ac2958cd30f
#
_entry.id   97e50305d861b564bc6b0ac2958cd30f
#
_cell.length_a   1.000
_cell.length_b   1.000
_cell.length_c   1.000
_cell.angle_alpha   90.00
_cell.angle_beta   90.00
_cell.angle_gamma   90.00
#
_symmetry.space_group_name_H-M   'P 1'
#
loop_
_entity.id
_entity.type
_entity.pdbx_description
1 polymer ?
#
loop_
_entity_poly.entity_id
_entity_poly.type
_entity_poly.pdbx_seq_one_letter_code
_entity_poly.pdbx_strand_id
1 'polypeptide(L)' 'MAKYHLYDENYDHKGNFKTIQEMRNYLCEWKYDNNDKTYMDDTFDFIKSIKWHWDIEE' A
#
# COMPACT_ATOMS: atom_id res chain seq x y z
N MET A 1 -16.69 2.92 10.03
CA MET A 1 -16.24 2.37 8.76
C MET A 1 -14.75 2.10 8.82
N ALA A 2 -14.31 1.05 8.16
CA ALA A 2 -12.89 0.71 8.15
C ALA A 2 -12.09 1.74 7.35
N LYS A 3 -10.89 2.02 7.81
CA LYS A 3 -9.96 2.90 7.13
C LYS A 3 -8.59 2.25 7.14
N TYR A 4 -7.97 2.19 6.00
CA TYR A 4 -6.65 1.59 5.85
C TYR A 4 -5.59 2.68 5.86
N HIS A 5 -4.57 2.49 6.69
CA HIS A 5 -3.42 3.38 6.77
C HIS A 5 -2.23 2.68 6.14
N LEU A 6 -1.52 3.38 5.27
CA LEU A 6 -0.36 2.83 4.59
C LEU A 6 0.90 3.56 5.05
N TYR A 7 1.94 2.80 5.36
CA TYR A 7 3.24 3.32 5.82
C TYR A 7 4.34 2.71 4.97
N ASP A 8 5.41 3.45 4.77
CA ASP A 8 6.56 2.93 4.04
C ASP A 8 7.45 2.06 4.96
N GLU A 9 8.63 1.69 4.48
CA GLU A 9 9.54 0.83 5.24
C GLU A 9 10.05 1.49 6.52
N ASN A 10 10.02 2.81 6.59
CA ASN A 10 10.44 3.59 7.76
C ASN A 10 9.26 4.00 8.63
N TYR A 11 8.06 3.46 8.36
CA TYR A 11 6.82 3.80 9.05
C TYR A 11 6.37 5.25 8.84
N ASP A 12 6.83 5.88 7.77
CA ASP A 12 6.31 7.18 7.38
C ASP A 12 4.93 6.99 6.73
N HIS A 13 3.95 7.77 7.19
CA HIS A 13 2.58 7.65 6.73
C HIS A 13 2.44 8.10 5.27
N LYS A 14 1.91 7.21 4.43
CA LYS A 14 1.76 7.49 2.99
C LYS A 14 0.35 7.89 2.60
N GLY A 15 -0.66 7.44 3.32
CA GLY A 15 -2.02 7.83 3.03
C GLY A 15 -3.04 6.99 3.77
N ASN A 16 -4.31 7.45 3.66
CA ASN A 16 -5.47 6.76 4.21
C ASN A 16 -6.38 6.36 3.07
N PHE A 17 -6.96 5.18 3.13
CA PHE A 17 -7.82 4.67 2.08
C PHE A 17 -9.07 4.04 2.70
N LYS A 18 -10.21 4.28 2.09
CA LYS A 18 -11.48 3.72 2.55
C LYS A 18 -11.66 2.27 2.13
N THR A 19 -11.02 1.89 1.05
CA THR A 19 -11.12 0.52 0.52
C THR A 19 -9.75 0.00 0.14
N ILE A 20 -9.64 -1.33 0.08
CA ILE A 20 -8.41 -1.99 -0.37
C ILE A 20 -8.11 -1.60 -1.82
N GLN A 21 -9.14 -1.43 -2.64
CA GLN A 21 -8.97 -1.07 -4.04
C GLN A 21 -8.31 0.31 -4.19
N GLU A 22 -8.70 1.27 -3.35
CA GLU A 22 -8.08 2.59 -3.36
C GLU A 22 -6.59 2.50 -3.00
N MET A 23 -6.27 1.70 -1.98
CA MET A 23 -4.88 1.48 -1.57
C MET A 23 -4.09 0.81 -2.68
N ARG A 24 -4.69 -0.17 -3.36
CA ARG A 24 -4.06 -0.85 -4.49
C ARG A 24 -3.78 0.13 -5.63
N ASN A 25 -4.71 1.02 -5.93
CA ASN A 25 -4.52 2.03 -6.96
C ASN A 25 -3.33 2.94 -6.65
N TYR A 26 -3.21 3.36 -5.41
CA TYR A 26 -2.07 4.15 -4.97
C TYR A 26 -0.76 3.40 -5.17
N LEU A 27 -0.72 2.14 -4.78
CA LEU A 27 0.48 1.32 -4.93
C LEU A 27 0.83 1.07 -6.39
N CYS A 28 -0.17 0.94 -7.26
CA CYS A 28 0.08 0.80 -8.69
C CYS A 28 0.75 2.05 -9.26
N GLU A 29 0.30 3.23 -8.85
CA GLU A 29 0.93 4.48 -9.26
C GLU A 29 2.34 4.59 -8.72
N TRP A 30 2.54 4.18 -7.47
CA TRP A 30 3.87 4.18 -6.86
C TRP A 30 4.82 3.26 -7.63
N LYS A 31 4.34 2.08 -8.01
CA LYS A 31 5.14 1.14 -8.81
C LYS A 31 5.60 1.78 -10.11
N TYR A 32 4.67 2.43 -10.79
CA TYR A 32 4.96 3.08 -12.06
C TYR A 32 5.98 4.19 -11.89
N ASP A 33 5.77 5.05 -10.91
CA ASP A 33 6.64 6.21 -10.66
C ASP A 33 8.05 5.79 -10.26
N ASN A 34 8.18 4.69 -9.55
CA ASN A 34 9.47 4.19 -9.06
C ASN A 34 10.05 3.10 -9.94
N ASN A 35 9.40 2.80 -11.06
CA ASN A 35 9.83 1.76 -11.98
C ASN A 35 10.05 0.42 -11.28
N ASP A 36 9.20 0.11 -10.32
CA ASP A 36 9.26 -1.13 -9.55
C ASP A 36 8.67 -2.28 -10.36
N LYS A 37 9.41 -3.37 -10.49
CA LYS A 37 9.00 -4.52 -11.28
C LYS A 37 8.36 -5.63 -10.45
N THR A 38 8.19 -5.42 -9.17
CA THR A 38 7.58 -6.42 -8.29
C THR A 38 6.15 -6.70 -8.74
N TYR A 39 5.81 -7.98 -8.89
CA TYR A 39 4.47 -8.39 -9.31
C TYR A 39 3.46 -8.17 -8.18
N MET A 40 2.35 -7.52 -8.50
CA MET A 40 1.29 -7.28 -7.53
C MET A 40 0.14 -8.26 -7.76
N ASP A 41 0.20 -9.39 -7.09
CA ASP A 41 -0.89 -10.37 -7.11
C ASP A 41 -1.93 -10.00 -6.05
N ASP A 42 -1.52 -9.98 -4.79
CA ASP A 42 -2.36 -9.55 -3.68
C ASP A 42 -1.80 -8.25 -3.11
N THR A 43 -2.70 -7.32 -2.78
CA THR A 43 -2.29 -5.99 -2.28
C THR A 43 -1.44 -6.09 -1.01
N PHE A 44 -1.88 -6.92 -0.07
CA PHE A 44 -1.16 -7.06 1.21
C PHE A 44 0.17 -7.78 1.03
N ASP A 45 0.20 -8.79 0.16
CA ASP A 45 1.45 -9.47 -0.16
C ASP A 45 2.44 -8.54 -0.84
N PHE A 46 1.94 -7.67 -1.71
CA PHE A 46 2.79 -6.67 -2.35
C PHE A 46 3.39 -5.71 -1.32
N ILE A 47 2.57 -5.23 -0.39
CA ILE A 47 3.04 -4.32 0.67
C ILE A 47 4.16 -4.99 1.46
N LYS A 48 3.98 -6.26 1.79
CA LYS A 48 5.00 -7.02 2.50
C LYS A 48 6.27 -7.19 1.66
N SER A 49 6.10 -7.43 0.36
CA SER A 49 7.24 -7.64 -0.56
C SER A 49 8.13 -6.41 -0.66
N ILE A 50 7.56 -5.22 -0.61
CA ILE A 50 8.33 -3.97 -0.67
C ILE A 50 8.72 -3.48 0.73
N LYS A 51 8.43 -4.29 1.76
CA LYS A 51 8.77 -4.01 3.17
C LYS A 51 8.04 -2.81 3.74
N TRP A 52 6.89 -2.48 3.16
CA TRP A 52 6.00 -1.45 3.69
C TRP A 52 5.09 -2.05 4.74
N HIS A 53 4.32 -1.20 5.40
CA HIS A 53 3.43 -1.59 6.48
C HIS A 53 2.05 -1.01 6.28
N TRP A 54 1.05 -1.63 6.89
CA TRP A 54 -0.31 -1.13 6.82
C TRP A 54 -1.01 -1.43 8.13
N ASP A 55 -2.09 -0.69 8.38
CA ASP A 55 -2.91 -0.90 9.56
C ASP A 55 -4.36 -0.61 9.19
N ILE A 56 -5.28 -1.09 10.00
CA ILE A 56 -6.70 -0.86 9.78
C ILE A 56 -7.29 -0.19 11.02
N GLU A 57 -8.06 0.86 10.77
CA GLU A 57 -8.79 1.58 11.81
C GLU A 57 -10.27 1.34 11.60
N GLU A 58 -10.96 0.86 12.62
CA GLU A 58 -12.40 0.60 12.55
C GLU A 58 -13.24 1.66 13.24
#